data_066887c58af1b14571b47b33c52a8889
#
_entry.id   066887c58af1b14571b47b33c52a8889
#
_cell.length_a   1.000
_cell.length_b   1.000
_cell.length_c   1.000
_cell.angle_alpha   90.00
_cell.angle_beta   90.00
_cell.angle_gamma   90.00
#
_symmetry.space_group_name_H-M   'P 1'
#
loop_
_entity.id
_entity.type
_entity.pdbx_description
1 polymer ?
#
loop_
_entity_poly.entity_id
_entity_poly.type
_entity_poly.pdbx_seq_one_letter_code
_entity_poly.pdbx_strand_id
1 'polypeptide(L)'
;AEASGYINNIGLKRLTLKYSDKMLFVGKMEMKGITHPEDAYIFGQVNKMYITTEGISGLANNFNERPVKLPDAIVKLGTINFTGEISGFFDNLVAFGKFSSAIGSVQTDLIFGNDKEKNIAAYLKGHLSTSPLHLNELFPDGNPYGTAKLAVTLDTHRPANGSFSGNIKANIDEFEYKGYKYENILLSGNFQKNGFNGVLDIN
;
A
#
# COMPACT_ATOMS: atom_id res chain seq x y z
N ALA A 1 16.81 -9.79 -19.01
CA ALA A 1 16.55 -10.63 -17.83
C ALA A 1 17.38 -11.91 -17.92
N GLU A 2 17.96 -12.34 -16.81
CA GLU A 2 18.54 -13.69 -16.69
C GLU A 2 17.55 -14.52 -15.89
N ALA A 3 17.03 -15.59 -16.49
CA ALA A 3 16.14 -16.53 -15.86
C ALA A 3 16.84 -17.87 -15.64
N SER A 4 16.66 -18.45 -14.47
CA SER A 4 17.17 -19.78 -14.14
C SER A 4 16.16 -20.50 -13.25
N GLY A 5 16.12 -21.82 -13.34
CA GLY A 5 15.27 -22.63 -12.45
C GLY A 5 14.50 -23.70 -13.19
N TYR A 6 13.61 -24.34 -12.45
CA TYR A 6 12.63 -25.32 -12.94
C TYR A 6 11.25 -24.67 -12.99
N ILE A 7 10.28 -25.28 -13.67
CA ILE A 7 8.91 -24.75 -13.83
C ILE A 7 8.29 -24.33 -12.48
N ASN A 8 8.62 -25.02 -11.40
CA ASN A 8 8.10 -24.73 -10.06
C ASN A 8 9.00 -23.84 -9.18
N ASN A 9 10.15 -23.42 -9.71
CA ASN A 9 11.10 -22.57 -8.99
C ASN A 9 11.84 -21.68 -9.99
N ILE A 10 11.38 -20.47 -10.15
CA ILE A 10 11.91 -19.52 -11.14
C ILE A 10 12.64 -18.40 -10.41
N GLY A 11 13.91 -18.18 -10.77
CA GLY A 11 14.69 -17.05 -10.31
C GLY A 11 15.00 -16.09 -11.47
N LEU A 12 14.64 -14.83 -11.28
CA LEU A 12 14.91 -13.73 -12.21
C LEU A 12 15.89 -12.75 -11.56
N LYS A 13 17.18 -12.92 -11.82
CA LYS A 13 18.25 -12.18 -11.12
C LYS A 13 18.39 -10.72 -11.56
N ARG A 14 18.04 -10.42 -12.80
CA ARG A 14 18.10 -9.06 -13.38
C ARG A 14 16.85 -8.84 -14.20
N LEU A 15 15.76 -8.56 -13.50
CA LEU A 15 14.47 -8.32 -14.13
C LEU A 15 14.32 -6.83 -14.43
N THR A 16 14.10 -6.52 -15.69
CA THR A 16 13.63 -5.19 -16.12
C THR A 16 12.38 -5.41 -16.93
N LEU A 17 11.26 -4.91 -16.39
CA LEU A 17 9.98 -4.85 -17.08
C LEU A 17 9.69 -3.39 -17.39
N LYS A 18 9.36 -3.13 -18.64
CA LYS A 18 9.00 -1.78 -19.09
C LYS A 18 7.71 -1.86 -19.92
N TYR A 19 6.76 -1.01 -19.58
CA TYR A 19 5.55 -0.82 -20.35
C TYR A 19 5.50 0.64 -20.83
N SER A 20 6.04 0.86 -22.02
CA SER A 20 6.25 2.20 -22.60
C SER A 20 6.98 3.12 -21.60
N ASP A 21 6.49 4.33 -21.42
CA ASP A 21 6.88 5.30 -20.39
C ASP A 21 6.00 5.26 -19.13
N LYS A 22 5.03 4.33 -19.11
CA LYS A 22 3.97 4.25 -18.09
C LYS A 22 4.34 3.41 -16.89
N MET A 23 5.23 2.44 -17.06
CA MET A 23 5.70 1.60 -15.97
C MET A 23 7.13 1.13 -16.23
N LEU A 24 7.92 1.12 -15.18
CA LEU A 24 9.24 0.47 -15.11
C LEU A 24 9.31 -0.33 -13.82
N PHE A 25 9.83 -1.52 -13.91
CA PHE A 25 10.27 -2.33 -12.78
C PHE A 25 11.72 -2.77 -13.04
N VAL A 26 12.59 -2.55 -12.06
CA VAL A 26 13.98 -3.03 -12.07
C VAL A 26 14.25 -3.71 -10.73
N GLY A 27 14.64 -4.96 -10.77
CA GLY A 27 14.88 -5.70 -9.54
C GLY A 27 15.24 -7.16 -9.80
N LYS A 28 15.02 -7.97 -8.81
CA LYS A 28 15.08 -9.44 -8.90
C LYS A 28 13.79 -10.03 -8.31
N MET A 29 13.44 -11.20 -8.77
CA MET A 29 12.26 -11.92 -8.33
C MET A 29 12.57 -13.41 -8.24
N GLU A 30 12.12 -14.03 -7.19
CA GLU A 30 12.13 -15.48 -7.02
C GLU A 30 10.68 -15.93 -6.75
N MET A 31 10.28 -16.98 -7.42
CA MET A 31 8.96 -17.59 -7.27
C MET A 31 9.12 -19.08 -7.08
N LYS A 32 8.48 -19.62 -6.06
CA LYS A 32 8.48 -21.05 -5.74
C LYS A 32 7.03 -21.52 -5.61
N GLY A 33 6.77 -22.76 -6.00
CA GLY A 33 5.42 -23.34 -5.88
C GLY A 33 4.41 -22.84 -6.89
N ILE A 34 4.83 -22.19 -7.98
CA ILE A 34 3.91 -21.50 -8.91
C ILE A 34 2.93 -22.42 -9.66
N THR A 35 3.16 -23.73 -9.65
CA THR A 35 2.21 -24.72 -10.20
C THR A 35 1.02 -24.95 -9.30
N HIS A 36 1.10 -24.50 -8.03
CA HIS A 36 0.02 -24.52 -7.04
C HIS A 36 -0.08 -23.12 -6.43
N PRO A 37 -0.87 -22.24 -7.03
CA PRO A 37 -0.91 -20.82 -6.64
C PRO A 37 -1.22 -20.58 -5.15
N GLU A 38 -1.96 -21.49 -4.51
CA GLU A 38 -2.24 -21.47 -3.08
C GLU A 38 -1.01 -21.62 -2.19
N ASP A 39 0.01 -22.34 -2.69
CA ASP A 39 1.29 -22.59 -2.00
C ASP A 39 2.44 -21.75 -2.58
N ALA A 40 2.12 -20.88 -3.54
CA ALA A 40 3.15 -20.12 -4.24
C ALA A 40 3.75 -19.02 -3.35
N TYR A 41 5.07 -19.10 -3.18
CA TYR A 41 5.85 -18.08 -2.47
C TYR A 41 6.55 -17.16 -3.46
N ILE A 42 6.47 -15.87 -3.20
CA ILE A 42 7.16 -14.83 -3.97
C ILE A 42 8.15 -14.10 -3.07
N PHE A 43 9.32 -13.84 -3.61
CA PHE A 43 10.27 -12.86 -3.10
C PHE A 43 10.65 -11.91 -4.24
N GLY A 44 10.45 -10.62 -4.02
CA GLY A 44 10.81 -9.57 -4.98
C GLY A 44 11.62 -8.49 -4.30
N GLN A 45 12.82 -8.24 -4.77
CA GLN A 45 13.58 -7.05 -4.41
C GLN A 45 13.46 -6.03 -5.52
N VAL A 46 12.87 -4.89 -5.18
CA VAL A 46 12.59 -3.78 -6.11
C VAL A 46 13.64 -2.69 -5.92
N ASN A 47 14.58 -2.61 -6.86
CA ASN A 47 15.62 -1.58 -6.84
C ASN A 47 15.08 -0.24 -7.34
N LYS A 48 14.15 -0.28 -8.30
CA LYS A 48 13.44 0.86 -8.84
C LYS A 48 12.14 0.40 -9.48
N MET A 49 11.06 1.01 -9.09
CA MET A 49 9.78 0.86 -9.75
C MET A 49 9.10 2.22 -9.84
N TYR A 50 8.50 2.48 -10.98
CA TYR A 50 7.48 3.53 -11.09
C TYR A 50 6.31 3.03 -11.92
N ILE A 51 5.14 3.59 -11.64
CA ILE A 51 3.93 3.41 -12.43
C ILE A 51 3.15 4.71 -12.46
N THR A 52 2.75 5.13 -13.66
CA THR A 52 1.86 6.29 -13.84
C THR A 52 0.40 5.89 -13.68
N THR A 53 -0.48 6.86 -13.55
CA THR A 53 -1.93 6.66 -13.52
C THR A 53 -2.43 5.89 -14.75
N GLU A 54 -1.90 6.21 -15.94
CA GLU A 54 -2.21 5.51 -17.18
C GLU A 54 -1.69 4.08 -17.18
N GLY A 55 -0.54 3.86 -16.53
CA GLY A 55 0.02 2.52 -16.33
C GLY A 55 -0.87 1.66 -15.44
N ILE A 56 -1.37 2.22 -14.33
CA ILE A 56 -2.32 1.54 -13.43
C ILE A 56 -3.61 1.19 -14.19
N SER A 57 -4.19 2.16 -14.90
CA SER A 57 -5.41 1.96 -15.72
C SER A 57 -5.18 0.89 -16.77
N GLY A 58 -4.04 0.93 -17.48
CA GLY A 58 -3.71 -0.04 -18.51
C GLY A 58 -3.58 -1.45 -17.97
N LEU A 59 -2.89 -1.63 -16.83
CA LEU A 59 -2.80 -2.93 -16.18
C LEU A 59 -4.17 -3.42 -15.70
N ALA A 60 -4.93 -2.56 -15.01
CA ALA A 60 -6.26 -2.92 -14.53
C ALA A 60 -7.19 -3.36 -15.66
N ASN A 61 -7.15 -2.67 -16.79
CA ASN A 61 -7.98 -3.01 -17.97
C ASN A 61 -7.56 -4.31 -18.64
N ASN A 62 -6.27 -4.72 -18.55
CA ASN A 62 -5.82 -6.00 -19.09
C ASN A 62 -6.37 -7.22 -18.33
N PHE A 63 -6.76 -7.03 -17.07
CA PHE A 63 -7.31 -8.09 -16.22
C PHE A 63 -8.83 -8.00 -16.03
N ASN A 64 -9.49 -7.01 -16.61
CA ASN A 64 -10.93 -6.81 -16.48
C ASN A 64 -11.60 -6.72 -17.86
N GLU A 65 -12.78 -7.31 -18.00
CA GLU A 65 -13.58 -7.24 -19.22
C GLU A 65 -14.14 -5.84 -19.51
N ARG A 66 -14.22 -4.99 -18.49
CA ARG A 66 -14.72 -3.62 -18.60
C ARG A 66 -13.65 -2.62 -18.19
N PRO A 67 -13.61 -1.42 -18.82
CA PRO A 67 -12.69 -0.37 -18.42
C PRO A 67 -12.84 -0.01 -16.93
N VAL A 68 -11.72 -0.04 -16.20
CA VAL A 68 -11.69 0.32 -14.80
C VAL A 68 -11.47 1.83 -14.68
N LYS A 69 -12.42 2.52 -14.07
CA LYS A 69 -12.26 3.92 -13.68
C LYS A 69 -11.53 3.98 -12.34
N LEU A 70 -10.35 4.58 -12.33
CA LEU A 70 -9.61 4.79 -11.08
C LEU A 70 -10.31 5.83 -10.21
N PRO A 71 -10.32 5.65 -8.88
CA PRO A 71 -10.74 6.70 -7.95
C PRO A 71 -9.90 7.97 -8.13
N ASP A 72 -10.51 9.15 -7.99
CA ASP A 72 -9.83 10.44 -8.16
C ASP A 72 -8.60 10.59 -7.25
N ALA A 73 -8.67 10.06 -6.02
CA ALA A 73 -7.54 10.05 -5.10
C ALA A 73 -6.31 9.31 -5.68
N ILE A 74 -6.51 8.21 -6.40
CA ILE A 74 -5.41 7.48 -7.08
C ILE A 74 -4.86 8.29 -8.25
N VAL A 75 -5.73 8.96 -9.01
CA VAL A 75 -5.31 9.84 -10.10
C VAL A 75 -4.42 10.98 -9.59
N LYS A 76 -4.78 11.57 -8.46
CA LYS A 76 -4.06 12.68 -7.83
C LYS A 76 -2.70 12.28 -7.24
N LEU A 77 -2.45 10.99 -6.96
CA LEU A 77 -1.13 10.51 -6.59
C LEU A 77 -0.09 10.69 -7.72
N GLY A 78 -0.54 10.79 -8.97
CA GLY A 78 0.35 10.91 -10.12
C GLY A 78 1.20 9.67 -10.33
N THR A 79 2.50 9.86 -10.56
CA THR A 79 3.44 8.74 -10.66
C THR A 79 3.78 8.19 -9.28
N ILE A 80 3.51 6.92 -9.07
CA ILE A 80 3.87 6.19 -7.85
C ILE A 80 5.22 5.52 -8.09
N ASN A 81 6.17 5.78 -7.20
CA ASN A 81 7.47 5.10 -7.17
C ASN A 81 7.51 4.16 -5.97
N PHE A 82 8.24 3.06 -6.11
CA PHE A 82 8.49 2.11 -5.02
C PHE A 82 9.92 1.59 -5.08
N THR A 83 10.54 1.47 -3.90
CA THR A 83 11.79 0.76 -3.68
C THR A 83 11.66 -0.05 -2.40
N GLY A 84 12.11 -1.31 -2.40
CA GLY A 84 11.95 -2.16 -1.23
C GLY A 84 11.87 -3.63 -1.57
N GLU A 85 11.19 -4.38 -0.71
CA GLU A 85 11.03 -5.82 -0.83
C GLU A 85 9.56 -6.20 -0.66
N ILE A 86 9.12 -7.19 -1.42
CA ILE A 86 7.82 -7.84 -1.29
C ILE A 86 8.09 -9.33 -1.17
N SER A 87 7.56 -9.97 -0.13
CA SER A 87 7.77 -11.40 0.07
C SER A 87 6.56 -12.05 0.74
N GLY A 88 6.41 -13.34 0.55
CA GLY A 88 5.36 -14.14 1.18
C GLY A 88 4.56 -14.99 0.22
N PHE A 89 3.48 -15.55 0.72
CA PHE A 89 2.49 -16.26 -0.06
C PHE A 89 1.43 -15.29 -0.59
N PHE A 90 0.69 -15.65 -1.63
CA PHE A 90 -0.32 -14.76 -2.22
C PHE A 90 -1.43 -14.34 -1.25
N ASP A 91 -1.69 -15.14 -0.25
CA ASP A 91 -2.67 -14.87 0.80
C ASP A 91 -2.07 -14.20 2.05
N ASN A 92 -0.73 -14.06 2.09
CA ASN A 92 0.01 -13.47 3.21
C ASN A 92 1.31 -12.81 2.70
N LEU A 93 1.22 -11.58 2.25
CA LEU A 93 2.34 -10.82 1.68
C LEU A 93 2.87 -9.79 2.66
N VAL A 94 4.17 -9.66 2.71
CA VAL A 94 4.89 -8.59 3.42
C VAL A 94 5.40 -7.58 2.40
N ALA A 95 5.18 -6.31 2.64
CA ALA A 95 5.74 -5.22 1.86
C ALA A 95 6.57 -4.31 2.78
N PHE A 96 7.87 -4.34 2.58
CA PHE A 96 8.83 -3.49 3.27
C PHE A 96 9.48 -2.54 2.26
N GLY A 97 9.32 -1.24 2.44
CA GLY A 97 9.93 -0.30 1.49
C GLY A 97 9.35 1.09 1.55
N LYS A 98 9.72 1.89 0.56
CA LYS A 98 9.32 3.27 0.43
C LYS A 98 8.49 3.47 -0.83
N PHE A 99 7.28 3.95 -0.63
CA PHE A 99 6.46 4.54 -1.69
C PHE A 99 6.68 6.04 -1.73
N SER A 100 6.66 6.64 -2.93
CA SER A 100 6.61 8.09 -3.10
C SER A 100 5.72 8.46 -4.28
N SER A 101 5.05 9.58 -4.16
CA SER A 101 4.08 10.11 -5.10
C SER A 101 4.16 11.63 -5.12
N ALA A 102 3.30 12.29 -5.91
CA ALA A 102 3.21 13.74 -5.93
C ALA A 102 2.90 14.34 -4.55
N ILE A 103 2.11 13.66 -3.72
CA ILE A 103 1.66 14.17 -2.42
C ILE A 103 2.66 13.94 -1.27
N GLY A 104 3.71 13.16 -1.49
CA GLY A 104 4.71 12.83 -0.47
C GLY A 104 5.13 11.38 -0.50
N SER A 105 5.74 10.90 0.59
CA SER A 105 6.24 9.52 0.67
C SER A 105 5.81 8.80 1.94
N VAL A 106 5.71 7.48 1.83
CA VAL A 106 5.33 6.57 2.90
C VAL A 106 6.36 5.45 2.98
N GLN A 107 6.96 5.28 4.15
CA GLN A 107 7.76 4.10 4.49
C GLN A 107 6.82 3.05 5.06
N THR A 108 6.91 1.82 4.59
CA THR A 108 6.03 0.72 5.00
C THR A 108 6.79 -0.46 5.53
N ASP A 109 6.22 -1.11 6.53
CA ASP A 109 6.52 -2.46 7.00
C ASP A 109 5.16 -3.11 7.30
N LEU A 110 4.53 -3.62 6.26
CA LEU A 110 3.14 -4.06 6.29
C LEU A 110 3.02 -5.52 5.86
N ILE A 111 2.16 -6.23 6.56
CA ILE A 111 1.67 -7.55 6.20
C ILE A 111 0.22 -7.39 5.76
N PHE A 112 -0.12 -7.93 4.59
CA PHE A 112 -1.49 -7.92 4.09
C PHE A 112 -1.83 -9.26 3.45
N GLY A 113 -3.09 -9.63 3.55
CA GLY A 113 -3.54 -10.90 3.03
C GLY A 113 -5.00 -11.20 3.36
N ASN A 114 -5.32 -12.46 3.35
CA ASN A 114 -6.62 -12.99 3.73
C ASN A 114 -6.45 -14.27 4.59
N ASP A 115 -7.50 -14.68 5.28
CA ASP A 115 -7.54 -15.92 6.04
C ASP A 115 -8.93 -16.55 5.83
N LYS A 116 -9.01 -17.48 4.90
CA LYS A 116 -10.27 -18.14 4.52
C LYS A 116 -10.81 -18.99 5.66
N GLU A 117 -9.95 -19.61 6.47
CA GLU A 117 -10.36 -20.45 7.59
C GLU A 117 -11.07 -19.63 8.67
N LYS A 118 -10.59 -18.39 8.91
CA LYS A 118 -11.21 -17.45 9.85
C LYS A 118 -12.26 -16.54 9.21
N ASN A 119 -12.64 -16.80 7.95
CA ASN A 119 -13.59 -15.95 7.21
C ASN A 119 -13.15 -14.47 7.13
N ILE A 120 -11.84 -14.24 7.05
CA ILE A 120 -11.23 -12.90 6.89
C ILE A 120 -10.93 -12.70 5.41
N ALA A 121 -11.68 -11.83 4.77
CA ALA A 121 -11.50 -11.50 3.34
C ALA A 121 -10.28 -10.61 3.08
N ALA A 122 -9.87 -9.83 4.07
CA ALA A 122 -8.63 -9.05 4.01
C ALA A 122 -8.15 -8.70 5.41
N TYR A 123 -6.85 -8.65 5.61
CA TYR A 123 -6.24 -8.02 6.79
C TYR A 123 -5.06 -7.14 6.36
N LEU A 124 -4.75 -6.16 7.21
CA LEU A 124 -3.60 -5.28 7.06
C LEU A 124 -3.02 -5.00 8.45
N LYS A 125 -1.76 -5.35 8.65
CA LYS A 125 -1.05 -5.20 9.91
C LYS A 125 0.34 -4.64 9.71
N GLY A 126 0.86 -3.93 10.69
CA GLY A 126 2.26 -3.46 10.73
C GLY A 126 2.38 -1.97 10.94
N HIS A 127 3.46 -1.41 10.40
CA HIS A 127 3.84 -0.03 10.59
C HIS A 127 3.92 0.72 9.28
N LEU A 128 3.54 2.00 9.34
CA LEU A 128 3.85 2.97 8.29
C LEU A 128 4.28 4.30 8.91
N SER A 129 5.15 5.01 8.22
CA SER A 129 5.50 6.39 8.56
C SER A 129 5.56 7.24 7.29
N THR A 130 5.27 8.52 7.42
CA THR A 130 5.18 9.40 6.27
C THR A 130 6.23 10.53 6.34
N SER A 131 6.66 11.01 5.17
CA SER A 131 7.09 12.41 5.05
C SER A 131 5.87 13.34 5.28
N PRO A 132 6.02 14.66 5.35
CA PRO A 132 4.86 15.52 5.17
C PRO A 132 4.09 15.14 3.90
N LEU A 133 2.81 14.84 4.06
CA LEU A 133 1.88 14.51 2.98
C LEU A 133 1.00 15.71 2.69
N HIS A 134 0.93 16.14 1.45
CA HIS A 134 0.06 17.23 1.00
C HIS A 134 -1.38 16.71 0.79
N LEU A 135 -2.14 16.61 1.90
CA LEU A 135 -3.50 16.04 1.87
C LEU A 135 -4.48 16.90 1.08
N ASN A 136 -4.27 18.22 1.04
CA ASN A 136 -5.05 19.15 0.24
C ASN A 136 -5.09 18.76 -1.24
N GLU A 137 -4.05 18.10 -1.74
CA GLU A 137 -3.97 17.67 -3.13
C GLU A 137 -4.81 16.41 -3.41
N LEU A 138 -5.08 15.58 -2.39
CA LEU A 138 -5.90 14.36 -2.52
C LEU A 138 -7.38 14.63 -2.64
N PHE A 139 -7.85 15.68 -1.98
CA PHE A 139 -9.27 16.00 -1.87
C PHE A 139 -9.69 17.07 -2.90
N PRO A 140 -10.99 17.25 -3.15
CA PRO A 140 -11.46 18.34 -4.01
C PRO A 140 -11.06 19.72 -3.48
N ASP A 141 -10.99 20.71 -4.38
CA ASP A 141 -10.66 22.08 -4.04
C ASP A 141 -11.57 22.64 -2.95
N GLY A 142 -11.01 23.47 -2.07
CA GLY A 142 -11.73 24.02 -0.92
C GLY A 142 -11.87 23.06 0.26
N ASN A 143 -11.23 21.89 0.22
CA ASN A 143 -11.17 21.02 1.39
C ASN A 143 -10.37 21.66 2.53
N PRO A 144 -10.65 21.28 3.80
CA PRO A 144 -10.01 21.93 4.95
C PRO A 144 -8.63 21.37 5.32
N TYR A 145 -8.15 20.36 4.61
CA TYR A 145 -6.90 19.67 4.95
C TYR A 145 -5.70 20.37 4.33
N GLY A 146 -4.59 20.43 5.08
CA GLY A 146 -3.29 20.87 4.61
C GLY A 146 -2.29 19.72 4.58
N THR A 147 -1.20 19.85 5.32
CA THR A 147 -0.18 18.80 5.43
C THR A 147 -0.43 17.88 6.61
N ALA A 148 0.08 16.64 6.51
CA ALA A 148 0.11 15.71 7.63
C ALA A 148 1.42 14.92 7.62
N LYS A 149 2.01 14.74 8.82
CA LYS A 149 3.16 13.86 9.03
C LYS A 149 2.87 12.94 10.20
N LEU A 150 2.93 11.64 9.98
CA LEU A 150 2.48 10.67 10.98
C LEU A 150 3.24 9.34 10.90
N ALA A 151 3.23 8.63 12.02
CA ALA A 151 3.61 7.23 12.11
C ALA A 151 2.44 6.43 12.71
N VAL A 152 2.10 5.32 12.06
CA VAL A 152 0.93 4.51 12.43
C VAL A 152 1.32 3.06 12.58
N THR A 153 0.80 2.44 13.64
CA THR A 153 0.73 0.99 13.79
C THR A 153 -0.72 0.58 13.65
N LEU A 154 -0.97 -0.41 12.81
CA LEU A 154 -2.33 -0.93 12.62
C LEU A 154 -2.36 -2.46 12.69
N ASP A 155 -3.47 -2.97 13.20
CA ASP A 155 -3.86 -4.38 13.15
C ASP A 155 -5.34 -4.43 12.80
N THR A 156 -5.61 -4.62 11.52
CA THR A 156 -6.96 -4.48 10.97
C THR A 156 -7.35 -5.68 10.15
N HIS A 157 -8.64 -5.97 10.13
CA HIS A 157 -9.19 -7.04 9.31
C HIS A 157 -10.59 -6.68 8.81
N ARG A 158 -10.99 -7.34 7.74
CA ARG A 158 -12.31 -7.24 7.13
C ARG A 158 -12.89 -8.64 6.96
N PRO A 159 -13.98 -8.99 7.64
CA PRO A 159 -14.74 -10.22 7.36
C PRO A 159 -15.27 -10.22 5.91
N ALA A 160 -15.61 -11.41 5.38
CA ALA A 160 -16.12 -11.53 4.01
C ALA A 160 -17.37 -10.66 3.76
N ASN A 161 -18.27 -10.57 4.74
CA ASN A 161 -19.51 -9.79 4.66
C ASN A 161 -19.49 -8.57 5.58
N GLY A 162 -18.34 -7.91 5.75
CA GLY A 162 -18.21 -6.80 6.70
C GLY A 162 -17.34 -5.65 6.22
N SER A 163 -17.21 -4.67 7.08
CA SER A 163 -16.30 -3.53 6.91
C SER A 163 -15.00 -3.79 7.65
N PHE A 164 -13.97 -3.04 7.32
CA PHE A 164 -12.73 -3.04 8.10
C PHE A 164 -12.98 -2.62 9.54
N SER A 165 -12.33 -3.31 10.44
CA SER A 165 -12.27 -3.02 11.86
C SER A 165 -10.90 -3.41 12.40
N GLY A 166 -10.52 -2.89 13.56
CA GLY A 166 -9.25 -3.25 14.19
C GLY A 166 -8.69 -2.15 15.09
N ASN A 167 -7.44 -2.34 15.45
CA ASN A 167 -6.69 -1.45 16.32
C ASN A 167 -5.83 -0.49 15.49
N ILE A 168 -5.75 0.74 15.95
CA ILE A 168 -4.84 1.75 15.42
C ILE A 168 -4.12 2.45 16.57
N LYS A 169 -2.82 2.67 16.39
CA LYS A 169 -2.03 3.61 17.20
C LYS A 169 -1.31 4.54 16.24
N ALA A 170 -1.51 5.83 16.39
CA ALA A 170 -0.88 6.83 15.56
C ALA A 170 -0.18 7.87 16.42
N ASN A 171 1.04 8.21 16.01
CA ASN A 171 1.73 9.41 16.43
C ASN A 171 1.72 10.37 15.26
N ILE A 172 1.02 11.49 15.41
CA ILE A 172 0.87 12.50 14.37
C ILE A 172 1.73 13.68 14.79
N ASP A 173 2.91 13.77 14.14
CA ASP A 173 3.88 14.83 14.41
C ASP A 173 3.29 16.19 14.03
N GLU A 174 2.55 16.22 12.91
CA GLU A 174 1.98 17.43 12.34
C GLU A 174 0.68 17.11 11.58
N PHE A 175 -0.33 17.93 11.79
CA PHE A 175 -1.59 17.87 11.04
C PHE A 175 -2.17 19.28 10.86
N GLU A 176 -2.36 19.68 9.62
CA GLU A 176 -2.96 20.97 9.29
C GLU A 176 -4.42 20.80 8.88
N TYR A 177 -5.30 21.53 9.57
CA TYR A 177 -6.74 21.56 9.32
C TYR A 177 -7.28 22.98 9.40
N LYS A 178 -7.96 23.46 8.37
CA LYS A 178 -8.49 24.82 8.24
C LYS A 178 -7.45 25.92 8.49
N GLY A 179 -6.21 25.70 8.08
CA GLY A 179 -5.10 26.63 8.28
C GLY A 179 -4.52 26.63 9.70
N TYR A 180 -5.02 25.80 10.61
CA TYR A 180 -4.45 25.59 11.93
C TYR A 180 -3.55 24.37 11.91
N LYS A 181 -2.38 24.50 12.50
CA LYS A 181 -1.39 23.43 12.66
C LYS A 181 -1.51 22.83 14.05
N TYR A 182 -1.79 21.54 14.09
CA TYR A 182 -1.79 20.72 15.29
C TYR A 182 -0.54 19.87 15.31
N GLU A 183 0.10 19.73 16.47
CA GLU A 183 1.33 18.98 16.63
C GLU A 183 1.22 17.99 17.78
N ASN A 184 2.05 16.92 17.75
CA ASN A 184 2.16 15.94 18.83
C ASN A 184 0.82 15.30 19.24
N ILE A 185 0.03 14.89 18.24
CA ILE A 185 -1.25 14.21 18.49
C ILE A 185 -0.99 12.73 18.65
N LEU A 186 -1.46 12.16 19.75
CA LEU A 186 -1.47 10.72 19.98
C LEU A 186 -2.88 10.19 19.84
N LEU A 187 -3.06 9.19 18.99
CA LEU A 187 -4.31 8.50 18.77
C LEU A 187 -4.12 7.01 19.06
N SER A 188 -4.97 6.42 19.88
CA SER A 188 -4.96 4.97 20.08
C SER A 188 -6.37 4.46 20.35
N GLY A 189 -6.77 3.38 19.70
CA GLY A 189 -8.08 2.78 19.91
C GLY A 189 -8.47 1.77 18.87
N ASN A 190 -9.73 1.41 18.91
CA ASN A 190 -10.39 0.49 18.00
C ASN A 190 -11.33 1.26 17.09
N PHE A 191 -11.32 0.94 15.81
CA PHE A 191 -12.31 1.43 14.87
C PHE A 191 -13.17 0.30 14.31
N GLN A 192 -14.41 0.64 13.99
CA GLN A 192 -15.39 -0.22 13.34
C GLN A 192 -16.14 0.63 12.31
N LYS A 193 -17.00 -0.02 11.49
CA LYS A 193 -17.76 0.63 10.40
C LYS A 193 -18.33 2.01 10.73
N ASN A 194 -18.84 2.19 11.95
CA ASN A 194 -19.63 3.37 12.34
C ASN A 194 -19.05 4.11 13.55
N GLY A 195 -17.80 3.85 13.94
CA GLY A 195 -17.25 4.53 15.11
C GLY A 195 -15.80 4.19 15.42
N PHE A 196 -15.26 5.05 16.22
CA PHE A 196 -13.96 4.91 16.85
C PHE A 196 -14.16 4.96 18.37
N ASN A 197 -13.51 4.03 19.07
CA ASN A 197 -13.46 4.03 20.53
C ASN A 197 -12.00 4.01 20.96
N GLY A 198 -11.55 5.10 21.58
CA GLY A 198 -10.14 5.23 21.93
C GLY A 198 -9.83 6.56 22.60
N VAL A 199 -8.54 6.85 22.70
CA VAL A 199 -7.99 8.06 23.29
C VAL A 199 -7.37 8.91 22.17
N LEU A 200 -7.67 10.19 22.21
CA LEU A 200 -7.02 11.24 21.44
C LEU A 200 -6.41 12.22 22.43
N ASP A 201 -5.11 12.38 22.40
CA ASP A 201 -4.34 13.34 23.19
C ASP A 201 -3.66 14.34 22.26
N ILE A 202 -3.79 15.62 22.57
CA ILE A 202 -3.21 16.72 21.79
C ILE A 202 -2.42 17.58 22.78
N ASN A 203 -1.09 17.58 22.63
CA ASN A 203 -0.17 18.33 23.48
C ASN A 203 0.27 19.64 22.84
#